data_78d697bbe77995c4a9068213ff53e0fa
#
_entry.id   78d697bbe77995c4a9068213ff53e0fa
#
_cell.length_a   1.000
_cell.length_b   1.000
_cell.length_c   1.000
_cell.angle_alpha   90.00
_cell.angle_beta   90.00
_cell.angle_gamma   90.00
#
_symmetry.space_group_name_H-M   'P 1'
#
loop_
_entity.id
_entity.type
_entity.pdbx_description
1 polymer ?
#
loop_
_entity_poly.entity_id
_entity_poly.type
_entity_poly.pdbx_seq_one_letter_code
_entity_poly.pdbx_strand_id
1 'polypeptide(L)'
;MLGAIGHDLKTPLAALRVRIESVTDETQRARMAETIEDLRRSLDDILSLARIGRAKDPPEATQLAALVASVVEEFEDMDRPVAIAHIDRIVAPVQVTWLRRALRNLIENALRYGGTAQVSLSREGSAAVIAVEDEGPGIPPEDMAAMLEPFRRGEASRNRGTGGAGLGLTLTRAILAEHGGELRLANRTQGGLRAEMRLPLSA
;
A
#
# COMPACT_ATOMS: atom_id res chain seq x y z
N MET A 1 24.67 3.93 2.59
CA MET A 1 24.73 3.90 1.11
C MET A 1 23.34 4.05 0.47
N LEU A 2 22.35 3.20 0.73
CA LEU A 2 20.99 3.33 0.14
C LEU A 2 20.27 4.65 0.46
N GLY A 3 20.51 5.25 1.62
CA GLY A 3 19.93 6.53 2.01
C GLY A 3 20.42 7.70 1.16
N ALA A 4 21.73 7.71 0.84
CA ALA A 4 22.32 8.74 -0.03
C ALA A 4 21.78 8.63 -1.46
N ILE A 5 21.73 7.41 -2.01
CA ILE A 5 21.16 7.17 -3.35
C ILE A 5 19.71 7.64 -3.42
N GLY A 6 18.92 7.36 -2.38
CA GLY A 6 17.53 7.81 -2.32
C GLY A 6 17.38 9.33 -2.33
N HIS A 7 18.22 10.03 -1.58
CA HIS A 7 18.26 11.50 -1.58
C HIS A 7 18.66 12.05 -2.95
N ASP A 8 19.69 11.49 -3.55
CA ASP A 8 20.25 11.96 -4.84
C ASP A 8 19.26 11.74 -6.00
N LEU A 9 18.38 10.74 -5.91
CA LEU A 9 17.32 10.52 -6.88
C LEU A 9 16.05 11.37 -6.63
N LYS A 10 15.76 11.75 -5.38
CA LYS A 10 14.63 12.62 -5.05
C LYS A 10 14.84 14.06 -5.48
N THR A 11 16.07 14.56 -5.41
CA THR A 11 16.40 15.94 -5.76
C THR A 11 16.04 16.28 -7.21
N PRO A 12 16.44 15.50 -8.25
CA PRO A 12 16.04 15.77 -9.63
C PRO A 12 14.53 15.66 -9.87
N LEU A 13 13.81 14.75 -9.16
CA LEU A 13 12.35 14.67 -9.25
C LEU A 13 11.68 15.92 -8.70
N ALA A 14 12.17 16.48 -7.60
CA ALA A 14 11.69 17.75 -7.06
C ALA A 14 11.96 18.91 -8.03
N ALA A 15 13.13 18.95 -8.67
CA ALA A 15 13.45 19.95 -9.68
C ALA A 15 12.54 19.84 -10.93
N LEU A 16 12.20 18.62 -11.36
CA LEU A 16 11.23 18.39 -12.43
C LEU A 16 9.84 18.88 -12.04
N ARG A 17 9.42 18.66 -10.78
CA ARG A 17 8.14 19.16 -10.26
C ARG A 17 8.03 20.69 -10.38
N VAL A 18 9.10 21.40 -10.02
CA VAL A 18 9.15 22.87 -10.16
C VAL A 18 9.09 23.30 -11.63
N ARG A 19 9.81 22.59 -12.52
CA ARG A 19 9.84 22.94 -13.95
C ARG A 19 8.50 22.77 -14.66
N ILE A 20 7.69 21.81 -14.27
CA ILE A 20 6.36 21.60 -14.90
C ILE A 20 5.39 22.74 -14.59
N GLU A 21 5.61 23.54 -13.53
CA GLU A 21 4.76 24.70 -13.24
C GLU A 21 4.84 25.77 -14.35
N SER A 22 5.89 25.78 -15.19
CA SER A 22 6.00 26.66 -16.36
C SER A 22 5.24 26.17 -17.59
N VAL A 23 4.66 24.96 -17.56
CA VAL A 23 3.86 24.42 -18.67
C VAL A 23 2.50 25.11 -18.68
N THR A 24 2.19 25.79 -19.78
CA THR A 24 0.97 26.60 -19.94
C THR A 24 -0.27 25.74 -20.15
N ASP A 25 -0.15 24.57 -20.79
CA ASP A 25 -1.23 23.62 -20.98
C ASP A 25 -1.51 22.90 -19.65
N GLU A 26 -2.66 23.21 -19.05
CA GLU A 26 -3.06 22.69 -17.75
C GLU A 26 -3.25 21.16 -17.75
N THR A 27 -3.75 20.60 -18.86
CA THR A 27 -3.93 19.15 -19.00
C THR A 27 -2.59 18.43 -19.07
N GLN A 28 -1.64 18.98 -19.84
CA GLN A 28 -0.29 18.42 -19.91
C GLN A 28 0.44 18.57 -18.57
N ARG A 29 0.33 19.71 -17.92
CA ARG A 29 0.91 19.96 -16.59
C ARG A 29 0.42 18.94 -15.58
N ALA A 30 -0.90 18.70 -15.50
CA ALA A 30 -1.49 17.72 -14.60
C ALA A 30 -0.98 16.29 -14.84
N ARG A 31 -0.92 15.86 -16.11
CA ARG A 31 -0.38 14.53 -16.49
C ARG A 31 1.10 14.37 -16.13
N MET A 32 1.91 15.42 -16.36
CA MET A 32 3.33 15.42 -16.00
C MET A 32 3.52 15.37 -14.48
N ALA A 33 2.71 16.11 -13.73
CA ALA A 33 2.73 16.09 -12.26
C ALA A 33 2.39 14.70 -11.72
N GLU A 34 1.37 14.05 -12.26
CA GLU A 34 0.98 12.67 -11.91
C GLU A 34 2.13 11.69 -12.20
N THR A 35 2.74 11.79 -13.38
CA THR A 35 3.88 10.94 -13.77
C THR A 35 5.06 11.09 -12.81
N ILE A 36 5.40 12.31 -12.41
CA ILE A 36 6.49 12.57 -11.45
C ILE A 36 6.15 11.98 -10.07
N GLU A 37 4.90 12.09 -9.63
CA GLU A 37 4.47 11.52 -8.36
C GLU A 37 4.50 9.99 -8.37
N ASP A 38 4.15 9.36 -9.50
CA ASP A 38 4.28 7.92 -9.69
C ASP A 38 5.73 7.45 -9.66
N LEU A 39 6.64 8.20 -10.30
CA LEU A 39 8.07 7.92 -10.24
C LEU A 39 8.63 8.05 -8.81
N ARG A 40 8.19 9.08 -8.07
CA ARG A 40 8.59 9.28 -6.68
C ARG A 40 8.13 8.10 -5.80
N ARG A 41 6.87 7.69 -5.94
CA ARG A 41 6.32 6.53 -5.20
C ARG A 41 7.07 5.24 -5.54
N SER A 42 7.34 5.01 -6.82
CA SER A 42 8.10 3.84 -7.30
C SER A 42 9.50 3.78 -6.70
N LEU A 43 10.19 4.92 -6.66
CA LEU A 43 11.50 5.04 -6.05
C LEU A 43 11.46 4.75 -4.55
N ASP A 44 10.46 5.29 -3.84
CA ASP A 44 10.28 5.05 -2.41
C ASP A 44 9.99 3.57 -2.11
N ASP A 45 9.25 2.88 -2.98
CA ASP A 45 8.99 1.45 -2.86
C ASP A 45 10.24 0.60 -3.07
N ILE A 46 11.04 0.90 -4.12
CA ILE A 46 12.31 0.23 -4.38
C ILE A 46 13.28 0.40 -3.20
N LEU A 47 13.44 1.62 -2.72
CA LEU A 47 14.31 1.91 -1.57
C LEU A 47 13.85 1.19 -0.31
N SER A 48 12.54 1.02 -0.14
CA SER A 48 11.98 0.30 1.00
C SER A 48 12.19 -1.20 0.88
N LEU A 49 11.95 -1.80 -0.28
CA LEU A 49 12.29 -3.21 -0.52
C LEU A 49 13.77 -3.49 -0.22
N ALA A 50 14.66 -2.58 -0.61
CA ALA A 50 16.09 -2.73 -0.33
C ALA A 50 16.47 -2.55 1.16
N ARG A 51 15.56 -2.00 2.00
CA ARG A 51 15.76 -1.79 3.45
C ARG A 51 15.08 -2.84 4.32
N ILE A 52 14.07 -3.53 3.81
CA ILE A 52 13.40 -4.64 4.51
C ILE A 52 14.45 -5.68 4.90
N GLY A 53 14.36 -6.22 6.12
CA GLY A 53 15.33 -7.15 6.68
C GLY A 53 16.67 -6.51 7.13
N ARG A 54 16.89 -5.22 6.82
CA ARG A 54 18.06 -4.45 7.31
C ARG A 54 17.68 -3.41 8.36
N ALA A 55 16.40 -3.16 8.56
CA ALA A 55 15.91 -2.25 9.59
C ALA A 55 16.23 -2.83 10.96
N LYS A 56 16.89 -2.03 11.81
CA LYS A 56 17.29 -2.44 13.17
C LYS A 56 16.20 -2.18 14.19
N ASP A 57 15.04 -1.67 13.78
CA ASP A 57 13.98 -1.31 14.73
C ASP A 57 13.30 -2.61 15.21
N PRO A 58 13.41 -2.94 16.51
CA PRO A 58 12.75 -4.13 17.04
C PRO A 58 11.22 -3.98 16.94
N PRO A 59 10.48 -5.09 16.83
CA PRO A 59 9.02 -5.05 16.93
C PRO A 59 8.60 -4.54 18.31
N GLU A 60 7.58 -3.68 18.34
CA GLU A 60 7.02 -3.11 19.56
C GLU A 60 5.60 -3.62 19.80
N ALA A 61 5.23 -3.89 21.05
CA ALA A 61 3.86 -4.24 21.42
C ALA A 61 2.91 -3.08 21.08
N THR A 62 2.20 -3.22 19.97
CA THR A 62 1.41 -2.16 19.35
C THR A 62 -0.08 -2.46 19.42
N GLN A 63 -0.89 -1.49 19.80
CA GLN A 63 -2.34 -1.51 19.70
C GLN A 63 -2.73 -1.39 18.21
N LEU A 64 -3.02 -2.52 17.55
CA LEU A 64 -3.32 -2.52 16.11
C LEU A 64 -4.56 -1.70 15.78
N ALA A 65 -5.55 -1.65 16.67
CA ALA A 65 -6.74 -0.81 16.51
C ALA A 65 -6.38 0.67 16.35
N ALA A 66 -5.48 1.19 17.19
CA ALA A 66 -5.05 2.58 17.12
C ALA A 66 -4.23 2.84 15.85
N LEU A 67 -3.39 1.90 15.43
CA LEU A 67 -2.63 2.01 14.18
C LEU A 67 -3.56 2.06 12.97
N VAL A 68 -4.53 1.14 12.89
CA VAL A 68 -5.50 1.09 11.79
C VAL A 68 -6.32 2.36 11.74
N ALA A 69 -6.87 2.80 12.90
CA ALA A 69 -7.67 4.02 12.99
C ALA A 69 -6.88 5.25 12.51
N SER A 70 -5.63 5.41 12.99
CA SER A 70 -4.80 6.56 12.59
C SER A 70 -4.44 6.57 11.10
N VAL A 71 -4.32 5.40 10.46
CA VAL A 71 -4.09 5.34 9.01
C VAL A 71 -5.36 5.68 8.23
N VAL A 72 -6.53 5.20 8.67
CA VAL A 72 -7.81 5.52 8.01
C VAL A 72 -8.11 7.01 8.14
N GLU A 73 -7.93 7.60 9.33
CA GLU A 73 -8.11 9.04 9.59
C GLU A 73 -7.25 9.91 8.64
N GLU A 74 -6.00 9.52 8.34
CA GLU A 74 -5.18 10.23 7.35
C GLU A 74 -5.83 10.31 5.96
N PHE A 75 -6.58 9.29 5.54
CA PHE A 75 -7.31 9.30 4.26
C PHE A 75 -8.62 10.06 4.35
N GLU A 76 -9.33 9.98 5.48
CA GLU A 76 -10.55 10.75 5.74
C GLU A 76 -10.25 12.26 5.75
N ASP A 77 -9.15 12.69 6.37
CA ASP A 77 -8.67 14.09 6.36
C ASP A 77 -8.36 14.62 4.95
N MET A 78 -8.09 13.71 4.00
CA MET A 78 -7.89 14.03 2.58
C MET A 78 -9.18 13.88 1.74
N ASP A 79 -10.35 13.80 2.38
CA ASP A 79 -11.65 13.57 1.73
C ASP A 79 -11.67 12.31 0.84
N ARG A 80 -10.89 11.26 1.21
CA ARG A 80 -10.88 10.00 0.46
C ARG A 80 -11.93 9.04 1.04
N PRO A 81 -12.68 8.30 0.19
CA PRO A 81 -13.74 7.40 0.62
C PRO A 81 -13.17 6.09 1.22
N VAL A 82 -12.69 6.19 2.43
CA VAL A 82 -12.20 5.08 3.27
C VAL A 82 -13.03 5.02 4.53
N ALA A 83 -13.36 3.82 5.01
CA ALA A 83 -14.12 3.65 6.24
C ALA A 83 -13.66 2.41 7.02
N ILE A 84 -13.83 2.45 8.34
CA ILE A 84 -13.65 1.28 9.21
C ILE A 84 -14.98 0.51 9.27
N ALA A 85 -14.98 -0.74 8.80
CA ALA A 85 -16.13 -1.63 8.87
C ALA A 85 -16.22 -2.37 10.22
N HIS A 86 -15.07 -2.80 10.77
CA HIS A 86 -14.97 -3.50 12.04
C HIS A 86 -13.57 -3.37 12.62
N ILE A 87 -13.45 -3.29 13.95
CA ILE A 87 -12.16 -3.18 14.61
C ILE A 87 -12.13 -3.86 15.99
N ASP A 88 -11.36 -4.93 16.10
CA ASP A 88 -11.09 -5.63 17.36
C ASP A 88 -9.94 -4.97 18.12
N ARG A 89 -9.92 -5.10 19.44
CA ARG A 89 -8.80 -4.66 20.28
C ARG A 89 -7.74 -5.75 20.31
N ILE A 90 -6.68 -5.56 19.53
CA ILE A 90 -5.58 -6.53 19.39
C ILE A 90 -4.24 -5.82 19.63
N VAL A 91 -3.38 -6.46 20.43
CA VAL A 91 -1.98 -6.05 20.60
C VAL A 91 -1.10 -7.09 19.92
N ALA A 92 -0.17 -6.65 19.11
CA ALA A 92 0.82 -7.51 18.48
C ALA A 92 2.21 -6.85 18.44
N PRO A 93 3.30 -7.63 18.48
CA PRO A 93 4.64 -7.11 18.29
C PRO A 93 4.85 -6.82 16.79
N VAL A 94 4.93 -5.53 16.43
CA VAL A 94 5.10 -5.11 15.04
C VAL A 94 6.05 -3.93 14.90
N GLN A 95 6.67 -3.80 13.75
CA GLN A 95 7.39 -2.59 13.35
C GLN A 95 6.36 -1.59 12.78
N VAL A 96 5.94 -0.63 13.59
CA VAL A 96 4.83 0.31 13.31
C VAL A 96 4.98 1.01 11.96
N THR A 97 6.16 1.53 11.65
CA THR A 97 6.45 2.25 10.40
C THR A 97 6.20 1.38 9.17
N TRP A 98 6.63 0.12 9.22
CA TRP A 98 6.47 -0.81 8.11
C TRP A 98 5.03 -1.29 7.96
N LEU A 99 4.37 -1.62 9.07
CA LEU A 99 2.97 -2.06 9.03
C LEU A 99 2.03 -0.94 8.56
N ARG A 100 2.26 0.30 9.03
CA ARG A 100 1.55 1.49 8.51
C ARG A 100 1.70 1.62 6.99
N ARG A 101 2.92 1.45 6.48
CA ARG A 101 3.19 1.51 5.04
C ARG A 101 2.47 0.41 4.26
N ALA A 102 2.48 -0.83 4.78
CA ALA A 102 1.77 -1.94 4.17
C ALA A 102 0.26 -1.67 4.08
N LEU A 103 -0.36 -1.17 5.16
CA LEU A 103 -1.77 -0.82 5.19
C LEU A 103 -2.10 0.32 4.21
N ARG A 104 -1.29 1.38 4.18
CA ARG A 104 -1.46 2.47 3.21
C ARG A 104 -1.43 1.97 1.76
N ASN A 105 -0.49 1.08 1.43
CA ASN A 105 -0.41 0.50 0.09
C ASN A 105 -1.68 -0.25 -0.30
N LEU A 106 -2.29 -1.00 0.62
CA LEU A 106 -3.54 -1.70 0.36
C LEU A 106 -4.71 -0.73 0.20
N ILE A 107 -4.81 0.29 1.06
CA ILE A 107 -5.87 1.31 0.95
C ILE A 107 -5.72 2.10 -0.36
N GLU A 108 -4.50 2.53 -0.73
CA GLU A 108 -4.25 3.22 -1.98
C GLU A 108 -4.62 2.37 -3.20
N ASN A 109 -4.36 1.06 -3.16
CA ASN A 109 -4.81 0.12 -4.20
C ASN A 109 -6.33 0.03 -4.27
N ALA A 110 -7.01 -0.15 -3.14
CA ALA A 110 -8.46 -0.20 -3.07
C ALA A 110 -9.11 1.06 -3.65
N LEU A 111 -8.63 2.24 -3.27
CA LEU A 111 -9.09 3.51 -3.80
C LEU A 111 -8.83 3.68 -5.30
N ARG A 112 -7.68 3.19 -5.78
CA ARG A 112 -7.27 3.30 -7.19
C ARG A 112 -8.12 2.43 -8.11
N TYR A 113 -8.43 1.22 -7.69
CA TYR A 113 -9.10 0.22 -8.54
C TYR A 113 -10.59 0.08 -8.25
N GLY A 114 -11.00 0.30 -6.99
CA GLY A 114 -12.38 0.15 -6.53
C GLY A 114 -13.08 1.47 -6.20
N GLY A 115 -12.34 2.59 -6.14
CA GLY A 115 -12.89 3.91 -5.81
C GLY A 115 -13.16 4.12 -4.32
N THR A 116 -13.41 3.06 -3.57
CA THR A 116 -13.67 3.07 -2.12
C THR A 116 -12.80 2.04 -1.42
N ALA A 117 -12.61 2.17 -0.09
CA ALA A 117 -11.93 1.18 0.72
C ALA A 117 -12.66 0.97 2.05
N GLN A 118 -12.92 -0.28 2.40
CA GLN A 118 -13.39 -0.68 3.72
C GLN A 118 -12.27 -1.43 4.45
N VAL A 119 -11.92 -0.96 5.64
CA VAL A 119 -10.86 -1.54 6.46
C VAL A 119 -11.45 -2.24 7.66
N SER A 120 -11.00 -3.46 7.94
CA SER A 120 -11.38 -4.19 9.14
C SER A 120 -10.15 -4.77 9.83
N LEU A 121 -10.24 -4.93 11.16
CA LEU A 121 -9.29 -5.63 12.00
C LEU A 121 -10.04 -6.66 12.82
N SER A 122 -9.70 -7.92 12.65
CA SER A 122 -10.32 -9.04 13.40
C SER A 122 -9.28 -10.02 13.92
N ARG A 123 -9.65 -10.75 14.98
CA ARG A 123 -8.86 -11.86 15.47
C ARG A 123 -9.38 -13.17 14.89
N GLU A 124 -8.54 -13.89 14.19
CA GLU A 124 -8.85 -15.22 13.66
C GLU A 124 -7.88 -16.26 14.24
N GLY A 125 -8.32 -16.96 15.29
CA GLY A 125 -7.49 -17.91 16.01
C GLY A 125 -6.24 -17.26 16.61
N SER A 126 -5.06 -17.67 16.15
CA SER A 126 -3.76 -17.13 16.55
C SER A 126 -3.24 -16.02 15.64
N ALA A 127 -4.07 -15.44 14.79
CA ALA A 127 -3.70 -14.37 13.90
C ALA A 127 -4.53 -13.10 14.09
N ALA A 128 -3.88 -11.92 13.97
CA ALA A 128 -4.57 -10.68 13.68
C ALA A 128 -4.71 -10.55 12.16
N VAL A 129 -5.90 -10.22 11.69
CA VAL A 129 -6.21 -10.03 10.28
C VAL A 129 -6.65 -8.61 10.06
N ILE A 130 -5.84 -7.83 9.33
CA ILE A 130 -6.24 -6.52 8.82
C ILE A 130 -6.65 -6.73 7.37
N ALA A 131 -7.92 -6.52 7.04
CA ALA A 131 -8.42 -6.66 5.69
C ALA A 131 -8.81 -5.30 5.11
N VAL A 132 -8.48 -5.11 3.84
CA VAL A 132 -8.89 -3.96 3.03
C VAL A 132 -9.72 -4.51 1.87
N GLU A 133 -10.96 -4.03 1.76
CA GLU A 133 -11.92 -4.42 0.73
C GLU A 133 -12.24 -3.24 -0.18
N ASP A 134 -12.39 -3.53 -1.47
CA ASP A 134 -12.81 -2.57 -2.48
C ASP A 134 -14.04 -3.07 -3.27
N GLU A 135 -14.57 -2.20 -4.13
CA GLU A 135 -15.68 -2.49 -5.04
C GLU A 135 -15.24 -2.52 -6.51
N GLY A 136 -13.97 -2.76 -6.75
CA GLY A 136 -13.38 -2.81 -8.09
C GLY A 136 -13.74 -4.07 -8.87
N PRO A 137 -13.09 -4.29 -10.02
CA PRO A 137 -13.35 -5.45 -10.88
C PRO A 137 -12.78 -6.77 -10.32
N GLY A 138 -12.01 -6.71 -9.20
CA GLY A 138 -11.24 -7.86 -8.73
C GLY A 138 -10.03 -8.18 -9.61
N ILE A 139 -9.46 -9.37 -9.42
CA ILE A 139 -8.30 -9.86 -10.16
C ILE A 139 -8.66 -11.23 -10.75
N PRO A 140 -8.44 -11.49 -12.06
CA PRO A 140 -8.62 -12.81 -12.62
C PRO A 140 -7.89 -13.88 -11.82
N PRO A 141 -8.50 -15.04 -11.52
CA PRO A 141 -7.87 -16.06 -10.67
C PRO A 141 -6.48 -16.50 -11.16
N GLU A 142 -6.28 -16.55 -12.48
CA GLU A 142 -5.00 -16.88 -13.13
C GLU A 142 -3.91 -15.84 -12.88
N ASP A 143 -4.29 -14.57 -12.67
CA ASP A 143 -3.37 -13.47 -12.44
C ASP A 143 -3.06 -13.24 -10.94
N MET A 144 -3.85 -13.82 -10.03
CA MET A 144 -3.79 -13.53 -8.60
C MET A 144 -2.38 -13.73 -8.02
N ALA A 145 -1.72 -14.84 -8.37
CA ALA A 145 -0.36 -15.12 -7.92
C ALA A 145 0.68 -14.17 -8.56
N ALA A 146 0.49 -13.85 -9.85
CA ALA A 146 1.39 -12.96 -10.58
C ALA A 146 1.32 -11.52 -10.06
N MET A 147 0.19 -11.06 -9.52
CA MET A 147 0.06 -9.73 -8.92
C MET A 147 0.96 -9.51 -7.69
N LEU A 148 1.46 -10.56 -7.07
CA LEU A 148 2.41 -10.49 -5.96
C LEU A 148 3.87 -10.41 -6.44
N GLU A 149 4.15 -10.56 -7.74
CA GLU A 149 5.48 -10.41 -8.31
C GLU A 149 5.84 -8.92 -8.52
N PRO A 150 7.13 -8.54 -8.39
CA PRO A 150 7.56 -7.17 -8.64
C PRO A 150 7.24 -6.72 -10.08
N PHE A 151 6.83 -5.46 -10.23
CA PHE A 151 6.55 -4.82 -11.52
C PHE A 151 5.40 -5.44 -12.32
N ARG A 152 4.62 -6.34 -11.73
CA ARG A 152 3.41 -6.87 -12.36
C ARG A 152 2.25 -5.90 -12.19
N ARG A 153 1.49 -5.77 -13.28
CA ARG A 153 0.27 -4.95 -13.34
C ARG A 153 -0.78 -5.72 -14.14
N GLY A 154 -2.01 -5.74 -13.65
CA GLY A 154 -3.13 -6.32 -14.38
C GLY A 154 -3.41 -5.55 -15.69
N GLU A 155 -3.97 -6.23 -16.69
CA GLU A 155 -4.29 -5.62 -17.99
C GLU A 155 -5.24 -4.43 -17.87
N ALA A 156 -6.21 -4.49 -16.95
CA ALA A 156 -7.12 -3.38 -16.65
C ALA A 156 -6.40 -2.11 -16.16
N SER A 157 -5.22 -2.24 -15.56
CA SER A 157 -4.37 -1.13 -15.10
C SER A 157 -3.54 -0.52 -16.22
N ARG A 158 -3.14 -1.31 -17.23
CA ARG A 158 -2.40 -0.80 -18.40
C ARG A 158 -3.27 0.09 -19.28
N ASN A 159 -4.55 -0.28 -19.44
CA ASN A 159 -5.49 0.42 -20.32
C ASN A 159 -6.07 1.71 -19.73
N ARG A 160 -6.09 1.88 -18.41
CA ARG A 160 -6.69 3.07 -17.75
C ARG A 160 -5.70 4.18 -17.42
N GLY A 161 -4.41 4.05 -17.75
CA GLY A 161 -3.41 5.06 -17.41
C GLY A 161 -3.21 5.25 -15.89
N THR A 162 -3.79 4.39 -15.05
CA THR A 162 -3.64 4.44 -13.61
C THR A 162 -2.21 4.07 -13.25
N GLY A 163 -1.36 5.09 -13.07
CA GLY A 163 0.06 4.97 -12.80
C GLY A 163 0.37 4.15 -11.53
N GLY A 164 1.59 3.63 -11.47
CA GLY A 164 2.14 2.88 -10.34
C GLY A 164 3.07 1.77 -10.84
N ALA A 165 4.21 1.55 -10.16
CA ALA A 165 5.25 0.60 -10.60
C ALA A 165 4.87 -0.88 -10.41
N GLY A 166 3.72 -1.20 -9.82
CA GLY A 166 3.38 -2.60 -9.48
C GLY A 166 4.23 -3.16 -8.34
N LEU A 167 4.69 -2.31 -7.42
CA LEU A 167 5.53 -2.70 -6.29
C LEU A 167 4.79 -2.75 -4.96
N GLY A 168 3.62 -2.10 -4.83
CA GLY A 168 2.90 -1.97 -3.56
C GLY A 168 2.55 -3.32 -2.93
N LEU A 169 1.96 -4.27 -3.69
CA LEU A 169 1.63 -5.61 -3.18
C LEU A 169 2.89 -6.42 -2.84
N THR A 170 3.93 -6.32 -3.68
CA THR A 170 5.23 -6.96 -3.41
C THR A 170 5.86 -6.42 -2.12
N LEU A 171 5.83 -5.11 -1.92
CA LEU A 171 6.34 -4.47 -0.71
C LEU A 171 5.52 -4.90 0.52
N THR A 172 4.19 -4.91 0.42
CA THR A 172 3.31 -5.38 1.49
C THR A 172 3.62 -6.83 1.87
N ARG A 173 3.78 -7.71 0.88
CA ARG A 173 4.16 -9.11 1.10
C ARG A 173 5.51 -9.24 1.80
N ALA A 174 6.51 -8.48 1.38
CA ALA A 174 7.83 -8.50 1.99
C ALA A 174 7.80 -7.98 3.45
N ILE A 175 7.04 -6.92 3.72
CA ILE A 175 6.84 -6.41 5.08
C ILE A 175 6.19 -7.48 5.97
N LEU A 176 5.14 -8.14 5.50
CA LEU A 176 4.45 -9.17 6.29
C LEU A 176 5.35 -10.38 6.55
N ALA A 177 6.16 -10.80 5.58
CA ALA A 177 7.13 -11.89 5.75
C ALA A 177 8.13 -11.60 6.89
N GLU A 178 8.60 -10.35 7.02
CA GLU A 178 9.48 -9.94 8.14
C GLU A 178 8.78 -10.00 9.51
N HIS A 179 7.44 -9.91 9.52
CA HIS A 179 6.63 -10.08 10.73
C HIS A 179 6.17 -11.53 10.95
N GLY A 180 6.68 -12.49 10.16
CA GLY A 180 6.22 -13.89 10.20
C GLY A 180 4.77 -14.07 9.72
N GLY A 181 4.22 -13.07 9.04
CA GLY A 181 2.87 -13.04 8.51
C GLY A 181 2.78 -13.31 7.01
N GLU A 182 1.59 -13.15 6.45
CA GLU A 182 1.32 -13.38 5.03
C GLU A 182 0.32 -12.37 4.47
N LEU A 183 0.42 -12.10 3.16
CA LEU A 183 -0.57 -11.37 2.39
C LEU A 183 -1.45 -12.36 1.63
N ARG A 184 -2.76 -12.28 1.82
CA ARG A 184 -3.75 -13.04 1.04
C ARG A 184 -4.61 -12.11 0.20
N LEU A 185 -4.88 -12.52 -1.02
CA LEU A 185 -5.78 -11.83 -1.94
C LEU A 185 -6.93 -12.76 -2.30
N ALA A 186 -8.15 -12.24 -2.30
CA ALA A 186 -9.34 -12.98 -2.72
C ALA A 186 -10.35 -12.04 -3.36
N ASN A 187 -11.00 -12.49 -4.45
CA ASN A 187 -12.15 -11.77 -4.98
C ASN A 187 -13.34 -11.94 -4.05
N ARG A 188 -14.07 -10.84 -3.85
CA ARG A 188 -15.32 -10.84 -3.08
C ARG A 188 -16.45 -11.42 -3.92
N THR A 189 -17.38 -12.13 -3.27
CA THR A 189 -18.56 -12.70 -3.95
C THR A 189 -19.49 -11.66 -4.54
N GLN A 190 -19.46 -10.44 -3.98
CA GLN A 190 -20.27 -9.29 -4.42
C GLN A 190 -19.54 -8.38 -5.41
N GLY A 191 -18.35 -8.78 -5.87
CA GLY A 191 -17.43 -7.96 -6.67
C GLY A 191 -16.42 -7.22 -5.81
N GLY A 192 -15.28 -6.88 -6.41
CA GLY A 192 -14.14 -6.27 -5.75
C GLY A 192 -13.11 -7.25 -5.24
N LEU A 193 -12.05 -6.70 -4.64
CA LEU A 193 -10.96 -7.45 -4.05
C LEU A 193 -10.98 -7.31 -2.52
N ARG A 194 -10.60 -8.37 -1.83
CA ARG A 194 -10.25 -8.39 -0.41
C ARG A 194 -8.78 -8.74 -0.28
N ALA A 195 -7.99 -7.81 0.26
CA ALA A 195 -6.58 -7.99 0.56
C ALA A 195 -6.40 -8.10 2.08
N GLU A 196 -5.84 -9.21 2.57
CA GLU A 196 -5.67 -9.50 4.00
C GLU A 196 -4.20 -9.50 4.38
N MET A 197 -3.83 -8.68 5.36
CA MET A 197 -2.58 -8.78 6.10
C MET A 197 -2.81 -9.66 7.33
N ARG A 198 -2.21 -10.83 7.35
CA ARG A 198 -2.32 -11.80 8.45
C ARG A 198 -1.03 -11.79 9.25
N LEU A 199 -1.12 -11.45 10.52
CA LEU A 199 0.01 -11.34 11.45
C LEU A 199 -0.14 -12.38 12.56
N PRO A 200 0.89 -13.19 12.88
CA PRO A 200 0.81 -14.11 13.99
C PRO A 200 0.71 -13.31 15.30
N LEU A 201 -0.22 -13.74 16.15
CA LEU A 201 -0.27 -13.32 17.54
C LEU A 201 0.59 -14.30 18.33
N SER A 202 1.64 -13.79 18.98
CA SER A 202 2.43 -14.62 19.92
C SER A 202 1.50 -15.29 20.92
N ALA A 203 1.73 -16.59 21.11
CA ALA A 203 1.00 -17.36 22.12
C ALA A 203 1.31 -16.84 23.54
#